data_dbe26bdfe3440d1dce29d86b0b500807
#
_entry.id   dbe26bdfe3440d1dce29d86b0b500807
#
_cell.length_a   1.000
_cell.length_b   1.000
_cell.length_c   1.000
_cell.angle_alpha   90.00
_cell.angle_beta   90.00
_cell.angle_gamma   90.00
#
_symmetry.space_group_name_H-M   'P 1'
#
loop_
_entity.id
_entity.type
_entity.pdbx_description
1 polymer ?
#
loop_
_entity_poly.entity_id
_entity_poly.type
_entity_poly.pdbx_seq_one_letter_code
_entity_poly.pdbx_strand_id
1 'polypeptide(L)'
;MSSPSYQAILLVDGYNIIGDWSDLKKSRDRHGLEAARYELVECLINYSASVAYRTKVVFDAHYQDTPRSTETHTAALSVHYTAFAETADTYIEKFCATFQRKKYQQESTRLIVATSDRAQQLTVVGYGAEWLSAPMLEREVGLAVQKTKSRTKKQTKIKTPGRFLLNALDPSAQERLRQMRHGL
;
A
#
# COMPACT_ATOMS: atom_id res chain seq x y z
N MET A 1 5.33 -19.53 14.27
CA MET A 1 4.84 -18.18 13.90
C MET A 1 3.84 -18.38 12.78
N SER A 2 2.55 -18.07 13.00
CA SER A 2 1.53 -18.16 11.95
C SER A 2 1.82 -17.11 10.88
N SER A 3 1.88 -17.53 9.61
CA SER A 3 1.99 -16.61 8.48
C SER A 3 0.82 -15.61 8.52
N PRO A 4 1.05 -14.32 8.22
CA PRO A 4 -0.02 -13.34 8.20
C PRO A 4 -1.10 -13.79 7.19
N SER A 5 -2.34 -13.90 7.67
CA SER A 5 -3.48 -14.21 6.80
C SER A 5 -3.86 -12.95 6.03
N TYR A 6 -3.65 -12.97 4.71
CA TYR A 6 -4.10 -11.89 3.82
C TYR A 6 -5.50 -12.17 3.30
N GLN A 7 -6.35 -11.13 3.23
CA GLN A 7 -7.72 -11.22 2.73
C GLN A 7 -7.79 -11.31 1.20
N ALA A 8 -6.80 -10.73 0.51
CA ALA A 8 -6.70 -10.73 -0.93
C ALA A 8 -5.26 -10.59 -1.41
N ILE A 9 -5.03 -10.96 -2.67
CA ILE A 9 -3.85 -10.58 -3.44
C ILE A 9 -4.27 -9.42 -4.34
N LEU A 10 -3.54 -8.30 -4.28
CA LEU A 10 -3.73 -7.15 -5.15
C LEU A 10 -2.55 -7.06 -6.12
N LEU A 11 -2.82 -7.18 -7.42
CA LEU A 11 -1.87 -6.85 -8.48
C LEU A 11 -2.15 -5.43 -8.96
N VAL A 12 -1.10 -4.65 -9.15
CA VAL A 12 -1.21 -3.26 -9.59
C VAL A 12 -0.35 -3.08 -10.83
N ASP A 13 -0.95 -2.68 -11.92
CA ASP A 13 -0.21 -2.20 -13.10
C ASP A 13 0.36 -0.82 -12.79
N GLY A 14 1.65 -0.77 -12.44
CA GLY A 14 2.27 0.41 -11.88
C GLY A 14 2.26 1.60 -12.84
N TYR A 15 2.62 1.41 -14.11
CA TYR A 15 2.65 2.52 -15.06
C TYR A 15 1.26 2.98 -15.49
N ASN A 16 0.30 2.09 -15.54
CA ASN A 16 -1.08 2.41 -15.79
C ASN A 16 -1.66 3.31 -14.69
N ILE A 17 -1.40 2.96 -13.42
CA ILE A 17 -1.80 3.78 -12.27
C ILE A 17 -1.07 5.14 -12.24
N ILE A 18 0.25 5.18 -12.50
CA ILE A 18 1.00 6.45 -12.60
C ILE A 18 0.44 7.32 -13.74
N GLY A 19 0.04 6.70 -14.84
CA GLY A 19 -0.57 7.39 -15.98
C GLY A 19 -1.99 7.92 -15.70
N ASP A 20 -2.68 7.46 -14.69
CA ASP A 20 -4.05 7.84 -14.36
C ASP A 20 -4.14 8.85 -13.19
N TRP A 21 -3.42 8.62 -12.09
CA TRP A 21 -3.49 9.48 -10.91
C TRP A 21 -2.84 10.84 -11.15
N SER A 22 -3.60 11.91 -10.89
CA SER A 22 -3.20 13.28 -11.22
C SER A 22 -1.91 13.72 -10.52
N ASP A 23 -1.70 13.32 -9.28
CA ASP A 23 -0.53 13.72 -8.49
C ASP A 23 0.71 12.93 -8.91
N LEU A 24 0.57 11.65 -9.25
CA LEU A 24 1.66 10.84 -9.80
C LEU A 24 2.08 11.30 -11.20
N LYS A 25 1.12 11.73 -12.04
CA LYS A 25 1.44 12.40 -13.33
C LYS A 25 2.28 13.63 -13.13
N LYS A 26 1.90 14.51 -12.20
CA LYS A 26 2.67 15.72 -11.88
C LYS A 26 4.06 15.39 -11.35
N SER A 27 4.19 14.39 -10.48
CA SER A 27 5.47 13.93 -9.97
C SER A 27 6.36 13.39 -11.09
N ARG A 28 5.83 12.53 -11.96
CA ARG A 28 6.50 12.02 -13.15
C ARG A 28 7.02 13.15 -14.04
N ASP A 29 6.18 14.15 -14.31
CA ASP A 29 6.50 15.24 -15.24
C ASP A 29 7.53 16.23 -14.65
N ARG A 30 7.60 16.37 -13.33
CA ARG A 30 8.52 17.28 -12.63
C ARG A 30 9.83 16.62 -12.19
N HIS A 31 9.74 15.38 -11.73
CA HIS A 31 10.82 14.70 -11.01
C HIS A 31 11.25 13.39 -11.68
N GLY A 32 10.57 13.01 -12.77
CA GLY A 32 10.85 11.78 -13.50
C GLY A 32 10.05 10.57 -13.03
N LEU A 33 10.15 9.52 -13.84
CA LEU A 33 9.35 8.30 -13.65
C LEU A 33 9.72 7.55 -12.36
N GLU A 34 10.98 7.61 -11.95
CA GLU A 34 11.47 6.96 -10.73
C GLU A 34 10.83 7.57 -9.48
N ALA A 35 10.71 8.89 -9.41
CA ALA A 35 10.02 9.58 -8.32
C ALA A 35 8.56 9.15 -8.23
N ALA A 36 7.85 9.09 -9.36
CA ALA A 36 6.46 8.65 -9.40
C ALA A 36 6.29 7.17 -8.99
N ARG A 37 7.24 6.29 -9.35
CA ARG A 37 7.25 4.89 -8.88
C ARG A 37 7.40 4.82 -7.37
N TYR A 38 8.36 5.57 -6.82
CA TYR A 38 8.58 5.63 -5.37
C TYR A 38 7.31 6.10 -4.63
N GLU A 39 6.70 7.19 -5.06
CA GLU A 39 5.48 7.73 -4.44
C GLU A 39 4.30 6.73 -4.51
N LEU A 40 4.11 6.04 -5.63
CA LEU A 40 3.09 5.00 -5.75
C LEU A 40 3.33 3.87 -4.74
N VAL A 41 4.57 3.39 -4.65
CA VAL A 41 4.93 2.30 -3.72
C VAL A 41 4.69 2.72 -2.27
N GLU A 42 5.09 3.93 -1.87
CA GLU A 42 4.86 4.46 -0.52
C GLU A 42 3.35 4.55 -0.17
N CYS A 43 2.53 5.03 -1.10
CA CYS A 43 1.08 5.06 -0.91
C CYS A 43 0.50 3.65 -0.71
N LEU A 44 0.94 2.69 -1.51
CA LEU A 44 0.43 1.32 -1.48
C LEU A 44 0.94 0.51 -0.28
N ILE A 45 2.11 0.80 0.29
CA ILE A 45 2.59 0.18 1.54
C ILE A 45 1.57 0.39 2.66
N ASN A 46 1.19 1.65 2.88
CA ASN A 46 0.22 2.00 3.93
C ASN A 46 -1.17 1.43 3.66
N TYR A 47 -1.61 1.47 2.41
CA TYR A 47 -2.88 0.91 2.00
C TYR A 47 -2.93 -0.60 2.24
N SER A 48 -1.97 -1.35 1.72
CA SER A 48 -1.89 -2.81 1.81
C SER A 48 -1.92 -3.32 3.25
N ALA A 49 -1.19 -2.64 4.13
CA ALA A 49 -1.19 -2.95 5.56
C ALA A 49 -2.57 -2.68 6.21
N SER A 50 -3.26 -1.60 5.79
CA SER A 50 -4.55 -1.20 6.37
C SER A 50 -5.71 -2.13 6.01
N VAL A 51 -5.65 -2.75 4.82
CA VAL A 51 -6.68 -3.66 4.29
C VAL A 51 -6.30 -5.14 4.39
N ALA A 52 -5.12 -5.45 4.92
CA ALA A 52 -4.56 -6.80 4.99
C ALA A 52 -4.49 -7.47 3.59
N TYR A 53 -4.05 -6.75 2.57
CA TYR A 53 -3.81 -7.28 1.24
C TYR A 53 -2.33 -7.57 1.02
N ARG A 54 -2.05 -8.66 0.30
CA ARG A 54 -0.71 -8.91 -0.23
C ARG A 54 -0.61 -8.26 -1.61
N THR A 55 0.10 -7.14 -1.69
CA THR A 55 0.18 -6.31 -2.90
C THR A 55 1.45 -6.59 -3.69
N LYS A 56 1.30 -6.71 -4.99
CA LYS A 56 2.41 -6.75 -5.94
C LYS A 56 2.21 -5.66 -6.99
N VAL A 57 3.11 -4.70 -7.03
CA VAL A 57 3.17 -3.68 -8.08
C VAL A 57 4.04 -4.23 -9.21
N VAL A 58 3.55 -4.15 -10.43
CA VAL A 58 4.24 -4.65 -11.62
C VAL A 58 4.63 -3.47 -12.49
N PHE A 59 5.90 -3.39 -12.86
CA PHE A 59 6.44 -2.41 -13.80
C PHE A 59 7.09 -3.10 -14.98
N ASP A 60 6.86 -2.59 -16.18
CA ASP A 60 7.61 -3.01 -17.35
C ASP A 60 9.10 -2.67 -17.20
N ALA A 61 9.97 -3.60 -17.57
CA ALA A 61 11.38 -3.34 -17.74
C ALA A 61 11.59 -2.52 -19.03
N HIS A 62 11.29 -1.22 -18.97
CA HIS A 62 11.44 -0.34 -20.13
C HIS A 62 12.89 -0.32 -20.61
N TYR A 63 13.13 -0.89 -21.80
CA TYR A 63 14.37 -0.75 -22.60
C TYR A 63 15.70 -1.06 -21.90
N GLN A 64 15.69 -1.77 -20.80
CA GLN A 64 16.91 -2.25 -20.15
C GLN A 64 16.98 -3.77 -20.31
N ASP A 65 18.10 -4.29 -20.78
CA ASP A 65 18.43 -5.71 -20.78
C ASP A 65 18.61 -6.24 -19.34
N THR A 66 17.72 -5.83 -18.44
CA THR A 66 17.78 -6.26 -17.06
C THR A 66 17.01 -7.55 -16.88
N PRO A 67 17.57 -8.51 -16.15
CA PRO A 67 16.83 -9.72 -15.79
C PRO A 67 15.64 -9.36 -14.92
N ARG A 68 14.59 -10.18 -14.99
CA ARG A 68 13.43 -10.09 -14.09
C ARG A 68 13.91 -9.93 -12.65
N SER A 69 13.39 -8.94 -11.95
CA SER A 69 13.70 -8.70 -10.54
C SER A 69 12.45 -8.51 -9.69
N THR A 70 12.56 -8.81 -8.40
CA THR A 70 11.49 -8.56 -7.44
C THR A 70 12.11 -7.97 -6.18
N GLU A 71 11.62 -6.81 -5.79
CA GLU A 71 12.03 -6.10 -4.59
C GLU A 71 10.93 -6.23 -3.53
N THR A 72 11.29 -6.70 -2.35
CA THR A 72 10.36 -6.79 -1.21
C THR A 72 10.52 -5.58 -0.33
N HIS A 73 9.53 -4.70 -0.31
CA HIS A 73 9.53 -3.49 0.52
C HIS A 73 9.01 -3.77 1.93
N THR A 74 7.95 -4.57 2.03
CA THR A 74 7.36 -5.00 3.31
C THR A 74 6.86 -6.44 3.21
N ALA A 75 6.43 -7.03 4.32
CA ALA A 75 5.78 -8.34 4.30
C ALA A 75 4.51 -8.36 3.43
N ALA A 76 3.85 -7.20 3.28
CA ALA A 76 2.60 -7.05 2.53
C ALA A 76 2.79 -6.51 1.11
N LEU A 77 3.94 -5.94 0.75
CA LEU A 77 4.15 -5.33 -0.56
C LEU A 77 5.49 -5.69 -1.19
N SER A 78 5.44 -6.09 -2.45
CA SER A 78 6.60 -6.28 -3.32
C SER A 78 6.41 -5.55 -4.66
N VAL A 79 7.51 -5.12 -5.24
CA VAL A 79 7.59 -4.56 -6.60
C VAL A 79 8.22 -5.60 -7.51
N HIS A 80 7.61 -5.82 -8.65
CA HIS A 80 8.10 -6.74 -9.66
C HIS A 80 8.41 -5.98 -10.96
N TYR A 81 9.63 -6.12 -11.44
CA TYR A 81 10.04 -5.65 -12.75
C TYR A 81 10.03 -6.83 -13.71
N THR A 82 9.35 -6.68 -14.84
CA THR A 82 9.25 -7.75 -15.85
C THR A 82 10.60 -8.01 -16.49
N ALA A 83 10.75 -9.15 -17.17
CA ALA A 83 11.92 -9.42 -17.99
C ALA A 83 11.88 -8.58 -19.27
N PHE A 84 13.03 -8.46 -19.94
CA PHE A 84 13.08 -7.91 -21.30
C PHE A 84 12.05 -8.60 -22.20
N ALA A 85 11.34 -7.86 -23.01
CA ALA A 85 10.23 -8.31 -23.87
C ALA A 85 8.99 -8.90 -23.16
N GLU A 86 8.89 -8.84 -21.83
CA GLU A 86 7.66 -9.15 -21.09
C GLU A 86 7.01 -7.85 -20.65
N THR A 87 5.74 -7.62 -20.98
CA THR A 87 4.98 -6.47 -20.50
C THR A 87 4.33 -6.75 -19.15
N ALA A 88 3.95 -5.68 -18.40
CA ALA A 88 3.17 -5.81 -17.17
C ALA A 88 1.87 -6.56 -17.44
N ASP A 89 1.17 -6.26 -18.56
CA ASP A 89 -0.04 -6.96 -18.98
C ASP A 89 0.18 -8.46 -19.10
N THR A 90 1.19 -8.88 -19.85
CA THR A 90 1.51 -10.29 -20.05
C THR A 90 1.82 -10.98 -18.72
N TYR A 91 2.55 -10.33 -17.83
CA TYR A 91 2.84 -10.86 -16.51
C TYR A 91 1.57 -11.03 -15.66
N ILE A 92 0.71 -9.99 -15.62
CA ILE A 92 -0.54 -9.99 -14.86
C ILE A 92 -1.48 -11.08 -15.38
N GLU A 93 -1.63 -11.22 -16.70
CA GLU A 93 -2.44 -12.29 -17.32
C GLU A 93 -1.95 -13.68 -16.92
N LYS A 94 -0.65 -13.94 -17.06
CA LYS A 94 -0.03 -15.22 -16.63
C LYS A 94 -0.28 -15.49 -15.14
N PHE A 95 -0.19 -14.44 -14.31
CA PHE A 95 -0.44 -14.59 -12.90
C PHE A 95 -1.91 -14.98 -12.65
N CYS A 96 -2.87 -14.29 -13.28
CA CYS A 96 -4.29 -14.59 -13.16
C CYS A 96 -4.62 -16.02 -13.59
N ALA A 97 -4.10 -16.44 -14.76
CA ALA A 97 -4.30 -17.80 -15.27
C ALA A 97 -3.74 -18.87 -14.31
N THR A 98 -2.55 -18.63 -13.75
CA THR A 98 -1.92 -19.57 -12.79
C THR A 98 -2.66 -19.59 -11.46
N PHE A 99 -3.14 -18.42 -11.00
CA PHE A 99 -3.89 -18.29 -9.76
C PHE A 99 -5.22 -19.04 -9.84
N GLN A 100 -5.94 -18.93 -10.94
CA GLN A 100 -7.19 -19.64 -11.16
C GLN A 100 -7.00 -21.16 -11.10
N ARG A 101 -5.94 -21.70 -11.73
CA ARG A 101 -5.62 -23.13 -11.67
C ARG A 101 -5.38 -23.61 -10.24
N LYS A 102 -4.73 -22.80 -9.40
CA LYS A 102 -4.47 -23.13 -7.99
C LYS A 102 -5.71 -23.01 -7.11
N LYS A 103 -6.64 -22.10 -7.43
CA LYS A 103 -7.90 -21.89 -6.68
C LYS A 103 -8.79 -23.16 -6.70
N TYR A 104 -8.73 -23.97 -7.75
CA TYR A 104 -9.41 -25.27 -7.77
C TYR A 104 -8.78 -26.29 -6.81
N GLN A 105 -7.62 -26.00 -6.22
CA GLN A 105 -6.88 -26.90 -5.33
C GLN A 105 -6.81 -26.43 -3.88
N GLN A 106 -7.06 -25.14 -3.57
CA GLN A 106 -6.98 -24.56 -2.23
C GLN A 106 -7.91 -23.35 -2.04
N GLU A 107 -8.40 -23.18 -0.79
CA GLU A 107 -9.40 -22.18 -0.37
C GLU A 107 -9.14 -20.73 -0.81
N SER A 108 -10.17 -20.16 -1.35
CA SER A 108 -10.72 -18.79 -1.48
C SER A 108 -9.89 -17.57 -1.02
N THR A 109 -8.67 -17.39 -1.52
CA THR A 109 -8.08 -16.05 -1.51
C THR A 109 -8.62 -15.27 -2.71
N ARG A 110 -9.04 -14.02 -2.52
CA ARG A 110 -9.47 -13.12 -3.60
C ARG A 110 -8.26 -12.65 -4.39
N LEU A 111 -8.40 -12.54 -5.72
CA LEU A 111 -7.43 -11.89 -6.59
C LEU A 111 -8.05 -10.61 -7.15
N ILE A 112 -7.41 -9.48 -6.91
CA ILE A 112 -7.83 -8.15 -7.37
C ILE A 112 -6.75 -7.63 -8.30
N VAL A 113 -7.13 -7.04 -9.44
CA VAL A 113 -6.21 -6.40 -10.38
C VAL A 113 -6.60 -4.94 -10.54
N ALA A 114 -5.67 -4.05 -10.25
CA ALA A 114 -5.84 -2.61 -10.39
C ALA A 114 -5.21 -2.12 -11.71
N THR A 115 -6.05 -1.66 -12.62
CA THR A 115 -5.68 -1.10 -13.92
C THR A 115 -6.79 -0.19 -14.45
N SER A 116 -6.43 0.80 -15.29
CA SER A 116 -7.37 1.58 -16.11
C SER A 116 -7.43 1.10 -17.56
N ASP A 117 -6.59 0.14 -17.95
CA ASP A 117 -6.64 -0.43 -19.29
C ASP A 117 -7.88 -1.32 -19.47
N ARG A 118 -8.72 -0.97 -20.45
CA ARG A 118 -9.98 -1.66 -20.70
C ARG A 118 -9.78 -3.07 -21.26
N ALA A 119 -8.76 -3.29 -22.05
CA ALA A 119 -8.47 -4.61 -22.62
C ALA A 119 -7.99 -5.54 -21.51
N GLN A 120 -7.06 -5.05 -20.66
CA GLN A 120 -6.59 -5.78 -19.52
C GLN A 120 -7.72 -6.08 -18.51
N GLN A 121 -8.65 -5.12 -18.28
CA GLN A 121 -9.84 -5.35 -17.46
C GLN A 121 -10.65 -6.56 -17.92
N LEU A 122 -10.97 -6.64 -19.21
CA LEU A 122 -11.77 -7.76 -19.74
C LEU A 122 -11.04 -9.09 -19.58
N THR A 123 -9.74 -9.09 -19.82
CA THR A 123 -8.90 -10.29 -19.70
C THR A 123 -8.86 -10.80 -18.26
N VAL A 124 -8.57 -9.93 -17.28
CA VAL A 124 -8.43 -10.35 -15.86
C VAL A 124 -9.76 -10.81 -15.27
N VAL A 125 -10.87 -10.17 -15.63
CA VAL A 125 -12.22 -10.59 -15.25
C VAL A 125 -12.55 -11.95 -15.87
N GLY A 126 -12.15 -12.19 -17.12
CA GLY A 126 -12.28 -13.50 -17.79
C GLY A 126 -11.56 -14.62 -17.05
N TYR A 127 -10.45 -14.34 -16.37
CA TYR A 127 -9.75 -15.26 -15.46
C TYR A 127 -10.35 -15.35 -14.06
N GLY A 128 -11.46 -14.65 -13.78
CA GLY A 128 -12.14 -14.67 -12.49
C GLY A 128 -11.45 -13.81 -11.41
N ALA A 129 -10.59 -12.88 -11.79
CA ALA A 129 -10.09 -11.83 -10.90
C ALA A 129 -11.13 -10.70 -10.76
N GLU A 130 -11.09 -10.02 -9.62
CA GLU A 130 -11.86 -8.79 -9.42
C GLU A 130 -11.08 -7.63 -10.04
N TRP A 131 -11.77 -6.79 -10.78
CA TRP A 131 -11.16 -5.58 -11.33
C TRP A 131 -11.37 -4.38 -10.42
N LEU A 132 -10.31 -3.59 -10.21
CA LEU A 132 -10.32 -2.34 -9.48
C LEU A 132 -9.80 -1.22 -10.40
N SER A 133 -10.62 -0.21 -10.68
CA SER A 133 -10.19 0.91 -11.52
C SER A 133 -9.16 1.79 -10.79
N ALA A 134 -8.29 2.48 -11.55
CA ALA A 134 -7.30 3.38 -10.96
C ALA A 134 -7.93 4.51 -10.11
N PRO A 135 -9.03 5.16 -10.52
CA PRO A 135 -9.70 6.15 -9.67
C PRO A 135 -10.28 5.55 -8.38
N MET A 136 -10.77 4.30 -8.43
CA MET A 136 -11.29 3.64 -7.24
C MET A 136 -10.15 3.30 -6.28
N LEU A 137 -9.03 2.78 -6.77
CA LEU A 137 -7.84 2.52 -5.97
C LEU A 137 -7.32 3.82 -5.32
N GLU A 138 -7.26 4.93 -6.06
CA GLU A 138 -6.86 6.25 -5.53
C GLU A 138 -7.74 6.67 -4.35
N ARG A 139 -9.05 6.53 -4.51
CA ARG A 139 -10.02 6.84 -3.45
C ARG A 139 -9.81 5.97 -2.21
N GLU A 140 -9.63 4.66 -2.38
CA GLU A 140 -9.42 3.74 -1.27
C GLU A 140 -8.11 4.03 -0.52
N VAL A 141 -7.03 4.31 -1.25
CA VAL A 141 -5.74 4.74 -0.68
C VAL A 141 -5.91 6.03 0.13
N GLY A 142 -6.61 7.02 -0.41
CA GLY A 142 -6.90 8.27 0.27
C GLY A 142 -7.66 8.07 1.59
N LEU A 143 -8.66 7.19 1.60
CA LEU A 143 -9.42 6.85 2.81
C LEU A 143 -8.56 6.13 3.85
N ALA A 144 -7.65 5.25 3.43
CA ALA A 144 -6.72 4.57 4.33
C ALA A 144 -5.78 5.54 5.03
N VAL A 145 -5.24 6.51 4.29
CA VAL A 145 -4.38 7.58 4.83
C VAL A 145 -5.14 8.42 5.86
N GLN A 146 -6.39 8.80 5.58
CA GLN A 146 -7.22 9.57 6.53
C GLN A 146 -7.50 8.78 7.82
N LYS A 147 -7.81 7.49 7.74
CA LYS A 147 -8.01 6.63 8.90
C LYS A 147 -6.77 6.53 9.78
N THR A 148 -5.59 6.40 9.17
CA THR A 148 -4.32 6.34 9.89
C THR A 148 -4.02 7.65 10.62
N LYS A 149 -4.17 8.79 9.94
CA LYS A 149 -4.01 10.12 10.56
C LYS A 149 -4.97 10.36 11.73
N SER A 150 -6.21 9.91 11.61
CA SER A 150 -7.23 10.03 12.67
C SER A 150 -6.89 9.17 13.89
N ARG A 151 -6.37 7.96 13.69
CA ARG A 151 -5.93 7.07 14.77
C ARG A 151 -4.74 7.65 15.52
N THR A 152 -3.75 8.17 14.80
CA THR A 152 -2.55 8.80 15.41
C THR A 152 -2.94 10.02 16.22
N LYS A 153 -3.84 10.90 15.72
CA LYS A 153 -4.36 12.06 16.48
C LYS A 153 -5.12 11.67 17.74
N LYS A 154 -5.88 10.57 17.71
CA LYS A 154 -6.57 10.06 18.93
C LYS A 154 -5.58 9.50 19.94
N GLN A 155 -4.55 8.77 19.52
CA GLN A 155 -3.52 8.24 20.42
C GLN A 155 -2.67 9.35 21.05
N THR A 156 -2.36 10.42 20.30
CA THR A 156 -1.61 11.57 20.84
C THR A 156 -2.44 12.36 21.85
N LYS A 157 -3.77 12.45 21.69
CA LYS A 157 -4.66 13.08 22.68
C LYS A 157 -4.81 12.28 23.98
N ILE A 158 -4.61 10.96 23.94
CA ILE A 158 -4.68 10.10 25.13
C ILE A 158 -3.34 10.07 25.91
N LYS A 159 -2.23 10.41 25.25
CA LYS A 159 -0.90 10.49 25.87
C LYS A 159 -0.54 11.91 26.32
N THR A 160 -1.34 12.49 27.20
CA THR A 160 -0.85 13.52 28.13
C THR A 160 -0.84 12.94 29.54
N PRO A 161 0.23 12.22 29.94
CA PRO A 161 0.34 11.64 31.29
C PRO A 161 0.46 12.69 32.39
N GLY A 162 0.80 13.93 32.02
CA GLY A 162 1.17 14.95 33.01
C GLY A 162 0.02 15.45 33.90
N ARG A 163 -1.24 15.32 33.48
CA ARG A 163 -2.37 15.79 34.28
C ARG A 163 -2.93 14.72 35.22
N PHE A 164 -2.82 13.47 34.86
CA PHE A 164 -3.28 12.35 35.70
C PHE A 164 -2.32 12.05 36.86
N LEU A 165 -1.01 12.15 36.62
CA LEU A 165 0.00 11.94 37.66
C LEU A 165 -0.01 13.07 38.70
N LEU A 166 -0.26 14.32 38.28
CA LEU A 166 -0.37 15.45 39.23
C LEU A 166 -1.56 15.31 40.19
N ASN A 167 -2.70 14.79 39.70
CA ASN A 167 -3.88 14.60 40.54
C ASN A 167 -3.84 13.36 41.44
N ALA A 168 -2.90 12.43 41.17
CA ALA A 168 -2.68 11.23 41.98
C ALA A 168 -1.59 11.42 43.05
N LEU A 169 -0.93 12.58 43.07
CA LEU A 169 0.07 12.92 44.05
C LEU A 169 -0.56 13.62 45.24
N ASP A 170 -0.12 13.28 46.43
CA ASP A 170 -0.41 13.99 47.68
C ASP A 170 -0.10 15.50 47.55
N PRO A 171 -0.89 16.39 48.16
CA PRO A 171 -0.75 17.84 48.08
C PRO A 171 0.65 18.37 48.35
N SER A 172 1.40 17.74 49.27
CA SER A 172 2.78 18.12 49.58
C SER A 172 3.77 17.80 48.46
N ALA A 173 3.55 16.72 47.73
CA ALA A 173 4.34 16.34 46.54
C ALA A 173 4.02 17.24 45.31
N GLN A 174 2.78 17.68 45.19
CA GLN A 174 2.40 18.64 44.15
C GLN A 174 3.09 20.00 44.33
N GLU A 175 3.20 20.46 45.56
CA GLU A 175 3.83 21.75 45.89
C GLU A 175 5.35 21.69 45.66
N ARG A 176 6.02 20.61 46.02
CA ARG A 176 7.46 20.41 45.75
C ARG A 176 7.76 20.38 44.22
N LEU A 177 6.91 19.77 43.40
CA LEU A 177 7.03 19.76 41.94
C LEU A 177 6.80 21.16 41.35
N ARG A 178 5.89 21.97 41.91
CA ARG A 178 5.70 23.37 41.52
C ARG A 178 6.93 24.21 41.81
N GLN A 179 7.53 24.05 42.98
CA GLN A 179 8.75 24.79 43.37
C GLN A 179 9.93 24.43 42.49
N MET A 180 10.13 23.14 42.14
CA MET A 180 11.17 22.69 41.19
C MET A 180 10.99 23.26 39.78
N ARG A 181 9.74 23.50 39.35
CA ARG A 181 9.44 24.06 38.01
C ARG A 181 9.69 25.53 37.90
N HIS A 182 9.67 26.26 39.00
CA HIS A 182 9.89 27.72 39.05
C HIS A 182 11.30 28.13 39.51
N GLY A 183 12.23 27.16 39.67
CA GLY A 183 13.65 27.46 39.89
C GLY A 183 13.98 28.08 41.24
N LEU A 184 13.23 27.75 42.29
CA LEU A 184 13.52 28.05 43.67
C LEU A 184 13.91 26.81 44.41
#